data_1fb6c7642ce7bcbf92795dcc807b2914
#
_entry.id   1fb6c7642ce7bcbf92795dcc807b2914
#
_cell.length_a   1.000
_cell.length_b   1.000
_cell.length_c   1.000
_cell.angle_alpha   90.00
_cell.angle_beta   90.00
_cell.angle_gamma   90.00
#
_symmetry.space_group_name_H-M   'P 1'
#
loop_
_entity.id
_entity.type
_entity.pdbx_description
1 polymer ?
#
loop_
_entity_poly.entity_id
_entity_poly.type
_entity_poly.pdbx_seq_one_letter_code
_entity_poly.pdbx_strand_id
1 'polypeptide(L)'
;MSTRLRDHHRNQLCDALSAVAATAPTLCQEWDAHDLAVHLWVLKRDPLSWPGIAIPAFADATRRRADQVKRRWDYDSLVAGLRRQGGFLPCMPLDRWDGHGHALGEYYVHTEDVRRANALPLRTQTSDTEDALWLRARKAGRPLWMLGRDTVLIAAPGRDPFTLGRGAPPAQVTGLPSEVILWLYGRCEAADVVVTPR
;
A
#
# COMPACT_ATOMS: atom_id res chain seq x y z
N MET A 1 1.70 16.07 6.17
CA MET A 1 2.34 15.52 4.94
C MET A 1 1.82 16.27 3.73
N SER A 2 2.63 16.49 2.71
CA SER A 2 2.27 17.30 1.54
C SER A 2 1.34 16.53 0.59
N THR A 3 0.24 17.18 0.14
CA THR A 3 -0.60 16.66 -0.95
C THR A 3 0.19 16.40 -2.23
N ARG A 4 1.28 17.15 -2.46
CA ARG A 4 2.19 16.96 -3.59
C ARG A 4 2.87 15.59 -3.57
N LEU A 5 3.32 15.12 -2.41
CA LEU A 5 3.98 13.81 -2.29
C LEU A 5 3.00 12.67 -2.54
N ARG A 6 1.79 12.72 -1.99
CA ARG A 6 0.71 11.79 -2.28
C ARG A 6 0.40 11.72 -3.78
N ASP A 7 0.25 12.89 -4.41
CA ASP A 7 -0.09 12.98 -5.83
C ASP A 7 1.06 12.48 -6.73
N HIS A 8 2.30 12.69 -6.32
CA HIS A 8 3.48 12.13 -6.97
C HIS A 8 3.43 10.59 -6.97
N HIS A 9 3.21 9.96 -5.81
CA HIS A 9 3.13 8.51 -5.71
C HIS A 9 1.91 7.92 -6.43
N ARG A 10 0.77 8.63 -6.44
CA ARG A 10 -0.36 8.23 -7.28
C ARG A 10 0.00 8.20 -8.77
N ASN A 11 0.70 9.21 -9.26
CA ASN A 11 1.12 9.26 -10.65
C ASN A 11 2.12 8.14 -10.96
N GLN A 12 3.08 7.87 -10.07
CA GLN A 12 4.03 6.76 -10.22
C GLN A 12 3.32 5.40 -10.27
N LEU A 13 2.28 5.19 -9.46
CA LEU A 13 1.45 3.99 -9.53
C LEU A 13 0.76 3.88 -10.90
N CYS A 14 0.14 4.96 -11.37
CA CYS A 14 -0.49 4.97 -12.69
C CYS A 14 0.52 4.74 -13.82
N ASP A 15 1.74 5.25 -13.70
CA ASP A 15 2.82 5.00 -14.66
C ASP A 15 3.24 3.52 -14.65
N ALA A 16 3.38 2.91 -13.47
CA ALA A 16 3.68 1.48 -13.33
C ALA A 16 2.59 0.60 -13.93
N LEU A 17 1.32 0.90 -13.63
CA LEU A 17 0.17 0.19 -14.24
C LEU A 17 0.15 0.37 -15.75
N SER A 18 0.39 1.57 -16.28
CA SER A 18 0.42 1.82 -17.73
C SER A 18 1.60 1.14 -18.45
N ALA A 19 2.63 0.74 -17.72
CA ALA A 19 3.81 0.07 -18.28
C ALA A 19 3.65 -1.46 -18.41
N VAL A 20 2.55 -2.04 -17.93
CA VAL A 20 2.30 -3.49 -17.94
C VAL A 20 0.94 -3.81 -18.54
N ALA A 21 0.76 -5.05 -19.01
CA ALA A 21 -0.53 -5.53 -19.49
C ALA A 21 -1.55 -5.66 -18.34
N ALA A 22 -2.84 -5.59 -18.64
CA ALA A 22 -3.91 -5.79 -17.67
C ALA A 22 -3.81 -7.13 -16.91
N THR A 23 -3.32 -8.17 -17.57
CA THR A 23 -3.12 -9.52 -17.03
C THR A 23 -1.74 -9.74 -16.40
N ALA A 24 -0.92 -8.68 -16.30
CA ALA A 24 0.40 -8.79 -15.68
C ALA A 24 0.29 -9.15 -14.19
N PRO A 25 1.21 -9.98 -13.63
CA PRO A 25 1.18 -10.35 -12.24
C PRO A 25 1.44 -9.17 -11.32
N THR A 26 1.00 -9.28 -10.07
CA THR A 26 1.35 -8.38 -8.98
C THR A 26 1.88 -9.18 -7.78
N LEU A 27 2.48 -8.53 -6.78
CA LEU A 27 2.81 -9.19 -5.51
C LEU A 27 1.58 -9.44 -4.62
N CYS A 28 0.41 -8.91 -4.96
CA CYS A 28 -0.85 -9.28 -4.33
C CYS A 28 -1.25 -10.66 -4.86
N GLN A 29 -1.27 -11.67 -3.97
CA GLN A 29 -1.64 -13.02 -4.36
C GLN A 29 -2.97 -13.05 -5.12
N GLU A 30 -3.03 -13.80 -6.22
CA GLU A 30 -4.19 -13.99 -7.09
C GLU A 30 -4.69 -12.75 -7.86
N TRP A 31 -4.02 -11.59 -7.73
CA TRP A 31 -4.41 -10.36 -8.44
C TRP A 31 -3.49 -10.07 -9.62
N ASP A 32 -4.11 -9.87 -10.77
CA ASP A 32 -3.45 -9.24 -11.90
C ASP A 32 -3.47 -7.68 -11.76
N ALA A 33 -2.83 -6.99 -12.71
CA ALA A 33 -2.79 -5.53 -12.70
C ALA A 33 -4.20 -4.90 -12.84
N HIS A 34 -5.13 -5.58 -13.53
CA HIS A 34 -6.52 -5.12 -13.63
C HIS A 34 -7.24 -5.23 -12.28
N ASP A 35 -7.09 -6.34 -11.56
CA ASP A 35 -7.67 -6.50 -10.22
C ASP A 35 -7.16 -5.44 -9.26
N LEU A 36 -5.85 -5.15 -9.32
CA LEU A 36 -5.25 -4.09 -8.51
C LEU A 36 -5.81 -2.69 -8.88
N ALA A 37 -5.97 -2.40 -10.17
CA ALA A 37 -6.58 -1.14 -10.61
C ALA A 37 -8.05 -1.01 -10.13
N VAL A 38 -8.81 -2.11 -10.17
CA VAL A 38 -10.18 -2.18 -9.64
C VAL A 38 -10.19 -1.94 -8.14
N HIS A 39 -9.31 -2.60 -7.38
CA HIS A 39 -9.20 -2.41 -5.93
C HIS A 39 -8.97 -0.93 -5.57
N LEU A 40 -8.01 -0.30 -6.21
CA LEU A 40 -7.69 1.12 -5.97
C LEU A 40 -8.82 2.06 -6.39
N TRP A 41 -9.54 1.73 -7.46
CA TRP A 41 -10.72 2.47 -7.88
C TRP A 41 -11.84 2.39 -6.83
N VAL A 42 -12.15 1.20 -6.36
CA VAL A 42 -13.17 0.94 -5.32
C VAL A 42 -12.78 1.65 -4.02
N LEU A 43 -11.54 1.50 -3.59
CA LEU A 43 -11.01 2.14 -2.38
C LEU A 43 -11.16 3.67 -2.43
N LYS A 44 -10.95 4.28 -3.59
CA LYS A 44 -10.98 5.73 -3.77
C LYS A 44 -12.38 6.29 -4.02
N ARG A 45 -13.29 5.52 -4.60
CA ARG A 45 -14.55 6.04 -5.15
C ARG A 45 -15.82 5.39 -4.61
N ASP A 46 -15.71 4.27 -3.90
CA ASP A 46 -16.86 3.55 -3.35
C ASP A 46 -16.76 3.36 -1.83
N PRO A 47 -17.19 4.37 -1.04
CA PRO A 47 -17.16 4.28 0.42
C PRO A 47 -17.99 3.12 0.99
N LEU A 48 -18.98 2.63 0.25
CA LEU A 48 -19.81 1.50 0.67
C LEU A 48 -19.06 0.16 0.63
N SER A 49 -17.91 0.13 -0.05
CA SER A 49 -17.02 -1.04 -0.08
C SER A 49 -16.01 -1.06 1.08
N TRP A 50 -15.79 0.06 1.78
CA TRP A 50 -14.77 0.15 2.84
C TRP A 50 -14.98 -0.83 4.00
N PRO A 51 -16.22 -1.06 4.50
CA PRO A 51 -16.42 -2.04 5.56
C PRO A 51 -15.90 -3.43 5.23
N GLY A 52 -16.04 -3.90 4.00
CA GLY A 52 -15.60 -5.24 3.60
C GLY A 52 -14.09 -5.37 3.39
N ILE A 53 -13.34 -4.27 3.38
CA ILE A 53 -11.87 -4.29 3.39
C ILE A 53 -11.36 -4.66 4.79
N ALA A 54 -12.06 -4.22 5.84
CA ALA A 54 -11.64 -4.40 7.22
C ALA A 54 -12.43 -5.48 7.98
N ILE A 55 -13.65 -5.79 7.56
CA ILE A 55 -14.60 -6.66 8.26
C ILE A 55 -14.97 -7.85 7.37
N PRO A 56 -14.55 -9.08 7.71
CA PRO A 56 -14.78 -10.27 6.87
C PRO A 56 -16.25 -10.50 6.49
N ALA A 57 -17.19 -10.18 7.37
CA ALA A 57 -18.62 -10.33 7.11
C ALA A 57 -19.13 -9.52 5.91
N PHE A 58 -18.45 -8.47 5.50
CA PHE A 58 -18.79 -7.64 4.35
C PHE A 58 -17.91 -7.89 3.11
N ALA A 59 -16.94 -8.82 3.19
CA ALA A 59 -15.99 -9.11 2.12
C ALA A 59 -16.68 -9.47 0.80
N ASP A 60 -17.73 -10.29 0.84
CA ASP A 60 -18.49 -10.71 -0.36
C ASP A 60 -19.22 -9.54 -1.03
N ALA A 61 -19.73 -8.60 -0.24
CA ALA A 61 -20.37 -7.40 -0.80
C ALA A 61 -19.34 -6.54 -1.53
N THR A 62 -18.16 -6.36 -0.93
CA THR A 62 -17.04 -5.62 -1.54
C THR A 62 -16.55 -6.32 -2.80
N ARG A 63 -16.41 -7.66 -2.80
CA ARG A 63 -16.05 -8.44 -3.98
C ARG A 63 -17.03 -8.26 -5.13
N ARG A 64 -18.34 -8.39 -4.86
CA ARG A 64 -19.38 -8.16 -5.89
C ARG A 64 -19.31 -6.76 -6.50
N ARG A 65 -18.99 -5.74 -5.70
CA ARG A 65 -18.81 -4.37 -6.21
C ARG A 65 -17.54 -4.23 -7.06
N ALA A 66 -16.46 -4.84 -6.65
CA ALA A 66 -15.23 -4.93 -7.44
C ALA A 66 -15.48 -5.60 -8.80
N ASP A 67 -16.20 -6.75 -8.80
CA ASP A 67 -16.58 -7.44 -10.04
C ASP A 67 -17.46 -6.59 -10.96
N GLN A 68 -18.36 -5.77 -10.40
CA GLN A 68 -19.16 -4.83 -11.20
C GLN A 68 -18.29 -3.76 -11.84
N VAL A 69 -17.31 -3.23 -11.10
CA VAL A 69 -16.36 -2.24 -11.62
C VAL A 69 -15.51 -2.87 -12.73
N LYS A 70 -14.96 -4.08 -12.51
CA LYS A 70 -14.16 -4.84 -13.49
C LYS A 70 -14.91 -5.12 -14.79
N ARG A 71 -16.20 -5.41 -14.71
CA ARG A 71 -17.06 -5.62 -15.90
C ARG A 71 -17.43 -4.33 -16.63
N ARG A 72 -17.50 -3.20 -15.91
CA ARG A 72 -17.96 -1.91 -16.46
C ARG A 72 -16.87 -1.10 -17.11
N TRP A 73 -15.64 -1.21 -16.62
CA TRP A 73 -14.52 -0.38 -17.02
C TRP A 73 -13.36 -1.23 -17.51
N ASP A 74 -12.84 -0.89 -18.68
CA ASP A 74 -11.57 -1.44 -19.16
C ASP A 74 -10.40 -0.92 -18.31
N TYR A 75 -9.28 -1.64 -18.40
CA TYR A 75 -8.07 -1.35 -17.62
C TYR A 75 -7.56 0.07 -17.80
N ASP A 76 -7.44 0.52 -19.06
CA ASP A 76 -6.89 1.84 -19.38
C ASP A 76 -7.79 2.98 -18.85
N SER A 77 -9.10 2.79 -18.92
CA SER A 77 -10.08 3.72 -18.36
C SER A 77 -9.98 3.81 -16.85
N LEU A 78 -9.74 2.68 -16.15
CA LEU A 78 -9.50 2.67 -14.70
C LEU A 78 -8.23 3.41 -14.32
N VAL A 79 -7.10 3.11 -15.00
CA VAL A 79 -5.81 3.77 -14.76
C VAL A 79 -5.90 5.28 -15.03
N ALA A 80 -6.52 5.68 -16.17
CA ALA A 80 -6.76 7.08 -16.46
C ALA A 80 -7.64 7.77 -15.40
N GLY A 81 -8.64 7.06 -14.89
CA GLY A 81 -9.51 7.54 -13.83
C GLY A 81 -8.81 7.66 -12.47
N LEU A 82 -7.89 6.76 -12.15
CA LEU A 82 -7.06 6.84 -10.93
C LEU A 82 -6.12 8.05 -10.98
N ARG A 83 -5.57 8.35 -12.16
CA ARG A 83 -4.69 9.50 -12.39
C ARG A 83 -5.40 10.83 -12.17
N ARG A 84 -6.66 10.92 -12.57
CA ARG A 84 -7.43 12.17 -12.42
C ARG A 84 -7.73 12.46 -10.95
N GLN A 85 -7.47 13.71 -10.57
CA GLN A 85 -7.95 14.25 -9.29
C GLN A 85 -9.44 14.57 -9.45
N GLY A 86 -10.25 14.07 -8.54
CA GLY A 86 -11.67 14.38 -8.51
C GLY A 86 -12.53 13.14 -8.30
N GLY A 87 -13.72 13.39 -7.82
CA GLY A 87 -14.76 12.43 -7.43
C GLY A 87 -15.57 13.03 -6.30
N PHE A 88 -16.75 12.49 -6.05
CA PHE A 88 -17.66 12.97 -5.01
C PHE A 88 -17.03 12.90 -3.59
N LEU A 89 -16.10 11.95 -3.38
CA LEU A 89 -15.30 11.84 -2.17
C LEU A 89 -13.84 11.59 -2.57
N PRO A 90 -13.00 12.63 -2.62
CA PRO A 90 -11.64 12.53 -3.15
C PRO A 90 -10.63 11.97 -2.14
N CYS A 91 -11.07 11.24 -1.11
CA CYS A 91 -10.20 10.73 -0.05
C CYS A 91 -10.36 9.23 0.11
N MET A 92 -9.24 8.54 0.31
CA MET A 92 -9.22 7.17 0.81
C MET A 92 -9.68 7.12 2.28
N PRO A 93 -10.08 5.92 2.77
CA PRO A 93 -10.40 5.75 4.19
C PRO A 93 -9.31 6.34 5.08
N LEU A 94 -9.70 7.01 6.16
CA LEU A 94 -8.79 7.61 7.15
C LEU A 94 -7.90 8.77 6.68
N ASP A 95 -7.86 9.13 5.40
CA ASP A 95 -6.99 10.16 4.83
C ASP A 95 -7.12 11.53 5.55
N ARG A 96 -8.34 11.89 5.95
CA ARG A 96 -8.61 13.16 6.64
C ARG A 96 -7.99 13.22 8.04
N TRP A 97 -7.85 12.08 8.71
CA TRP A 97 -7.28 11.98 10.06
C TRP A 97 -5.79 11.65 10.05
N ASP A 98 -5.31 11.03 8.98
CA ASP A 98 -3.90 10.61 8.84
C ASP A 98 -3.05 11.56 7.99
N GLY A 99 -3.57 12.73 7.61
CA GLY A 99 -2.84 13.70 6.79
C GLY A 99 -2.36 13.09 5.45
N HIS A 100 -3.18 12.25 4.83
CA HIS A 100 -2.90 11.52 3.59
C HIS A 100 -1.83 10.41 3.68
N GLY A 101 -1.41 10.02 4.88
CA GLY A 101 -0.42 8.96 5.07
C GLY A 101 -0.89 7.60 4.61
N HIS A 102 -2.19 7.31 4.78
CA HIS A 102 -2.79 6.07 4.31
C HIS A 102 -2.72 5.97 2.78
N ALA A 103 -3.22 6.99 2.07
CA ALA A 103 -3.17 7.00 0.60
C ALA A 103 -1.74 6.93 0.06
N LEU A 104 -0.76 7.58 0.70
CA LEU A 104 0.63 7.48 0.33
C LEU A 104 1.13 6.04 0.45
N GLY A 105 0.85 5.37 1.58
CA GLY A 105 1.25 3.99 1.81
C GLY A 105 0.66 3.04 0.77
N GLU A 106 -0.63 3.16 0.48
CA GLU A 106 -1.32 2.37 -0.55
C GLU A 106 -0.68 2.58 -1.94
N TYR A 107 -0.50 3.85 -2.35
CA TYR A 107 0.09 4.12 -3.65
C TYR A 107 1.53 3.63 -3.75
N TYR A 108 2.32 3.79 -2.68
CA TYR A 108 3.70 3.31 -2.67
C TYR A 108 3.77 1.78 -2.77
N VAL A 109 3.09 1.07 -1.85
CA VAL A 109 3.13 -0.40 -1.78
C VAL A 109 2.63 -1.01 -3.09
N HIS A 110 1.50 -0.55 -3.61
CA HIS A 110 0.95 -1.09 -4.85
C HIS A 110 1.75 -0.71 -6.11
N THR A 111 2.51 0.39 -6.07
CA THR A 111 3.50 0.65 -7.12
C THR A 111 4.59 -0.43 -7.12
N GLU A 112 5.10 -0.78 -5.94
CA GLU A 112 6.12 -1.83 -5.81
C GLU A 112 5.55 -3.22 -6.11
N ASP A 113 4.27 -3.48 -5.79
CA ASP A 113 3.59 -4.74 -6.16
C ASP A 113 3.62 -4.98 -7.68
N VAL A 114 3.36 -3.95 -8.47
CA VAL A 114 3.44 -4.04 -9.95
C VAL A 114 4.89 -4.11 -10.41
N ARG A 115 5.75 -3.22 -9.90
CA ARG A 115 7.12 -3.08 -10.40
C ARG A 115 7.96 -4.33 -10.13
N ARG A 116 7.92 -4.86 -8.91
CA ARG A 116 8.74 -6.01 -8.50
C ARG A 116 8.26 -7.30 -9.15
N ALA A 117 6.95 -7.51 -9.28
CA ALA A 117 6.40 -8.68 -9.96
C ALA A 117 6.73 -8.73 -11.46
N ASN A 118 7.00 -7.57 -12.07
CA ASN A 118 7.32 -7.46 -13.51
C ASN A 118 8.78 -7.08 -13.79
N ALA A 119 9.67 -7.22 -12.81
CA ALA A 119 11.09 -6.90 -12.93
C ALA A 119 11.39 -5.50 -13.49
N LEU A 120 10.52 -4.53 -13.22
CA LEU A 120 10.76 -3.14 -13.61
C LEU A 120 11.90 -2.56 -12.74
N PRO A 121 12.68 -1.60 -13.25
CA PRO A 121 13.85 -1.08 -12.55
C PRO A 121 13.53 -0.59 -11.12
N LEU A 122 14.38 -0.94 -10.15
CA LEU A 122 14.25 -0.45 -8.78
C LEU A 122 14.34 1.09 -8.75
N ARG A 123 13.70 1.70 -7.78
CA ARG A 123 13.69 3.16 -7.62
C ARG A 123 14.35 3.56 -6.30
N THR A 124 15.27 4.49 -6.38
CA THR A 124 15.76 5.17 -5.18
C THR A 124 14.72 6.19 -4.74
N GLN A 125 14.35 6.15 -3.47
CA GLN A 125 13.39 7.10 -2.91
C GLN A 125 14.11 8.38 -2.44
N THR A 126 13.37 9.49 -2.46
CA THR A 126 13.86 10.75 -1.87
C THR A 126 13.78 10.68 -0.35
N SER A 127 14.57 11.52 0.35
CA SER A 127 14.50 11.64 1.81
C SER A 127 13.09 11.97 2.30
N ASP A 128 12.38 12.85 1.61
CA ASP A 128 10.99 13.21 1.96
C ASP A 128 10.04 12.01 1.86
N THR A 129 10.24 11.15 0.87
CA THR A 129 9.48 9.90 0.73
C THR A 129 9.81 8.95 1.87
N GLU A 130 11.09 8.73 2.16
CA GLU A 130 11.53 7.86 3.25
C GLU A 130 11.00 8.33 4.61
N ASP A 131 11.00 9.66 4.86
CA ASP A 131 10.43 10.26 6.08
C ASP A 131 8.92 10.02 6.20
N ALA A 132 8.21 10.20 5.11
CA ALA A 132 6.76 10.00 5.08
C ALA A 132 6.39 8.52 5.25
N LEU A 133 7.13 7.60 4.63
CA LEU A 133 6.93 6.15 4.77
C LEU A 133 7.29 5.67 6.17
N TRP A 134 8.34 6.24 6.82
CA TRP A 134 8.65 5.93 8.21
C TRP A 134 7.54 6.34 9.17
N LEU A 135 7.01 7.56 8.98
CA LEU A 135 5.87 8.03 9.78
C LEU A 135 4.63 7.13 9.56
N ARG A 136 4.39 6.70 8.32
CA ARG A 136 3.32 5.77 7.99
C ARG A 136 3.53 4.40 8.63
N ALA A 137 4.74 3.84 8.59
CA ALA A 137 5.09 2.57 9.20
C ALA A 137 4.79 2.56 10.71
N ARG A 138 5.14 3.63 11.42
CA ARG A 138 4.84 3.79 12.86
C ARG A 138 3.35 3.82 13.15
N LYS A 139 2.54 4.43 12.28
CA LYS A 139 1.07 4.54 12.46
C LYS A 139 0.34 3.28 12.03
N ALA A 140 0.69 2.73 10.87
CA ALA A 140 0.03 1.56 10.29
C ALA A 140 0.47 0.25 10.93
N GLY A 141 1.68 0.20 11.42
CA GLY A 141 2.25 -1.01 12.01
C GLY A 141 1.39 -1.57 13.15
N ARG A 142 0.82 -0.71 14.00
CA ARG A 142 0.00 -1.17 15.13
C ARG A 142 -1.25 -1.94 14.72
N PRO A 143 -2.15 -1.42 13.86
CA PRO A 143 -3.32 -2.17 13.40
C PRO A 143 -2.97 -3.44 12.64
N LEU A 144 -1.96 -3.38 11.75
CA LEU A 144 -1.52 -4.54 10.96
C LEU A 144 -0.93 -5.63 11.86
N TRP A 145 -0.24 -5.24 12.93
CA TRP A 145 0.40 -6.14 13.88
C TRP A 145 -0.58 -6.77 14.89
N MET A 146 -1.67 -6.07 15.22
CA MET A 146 -2.71 -6.60 16.11
C MET A 146 -3.41 -7.85 15.57
N LEU A 147 -3.22 -8.18 14.29
CA LEU A 147 -3.77 -9.37 13.63
C LEU A 147 -2.94 -10.65 13.85
N GLY A 148 -2.09 -10.72 14.88
CA GLY A 148 -1.56 -11.99 15.36
C GLY A 148 -0.08 -12.27 15.07
N ARG A 149 0.76 -11.25 14.99
CA ARG A 149 2.21 -11.44 14.87
C ARG A 149 2.95 -11.21 16.19
N ASP A 150 4.12 -11.84 16.36
CA ASP A 150 4.98 -11.66 17.52
C ASP A 150 5.52 -10.22 17.63
N THR A 151 5.90 -9.82 18.85
CA THR A 151 6.52 -8.51 19.07
C THR A 151 7.80 -8.37 18.26
N VAL A 152 8.00 -7.22 17.60
CA VAL A 152 9.18 -6.96 16.79
C VAL A 152 9.69 -5.53 16.99
N LEU A 153 11.03 -5.37 17.00
CA LEU A 153 11.67 -4.06 16.92
C LEU A 153 11.88 -3.69 15.45
N ILE A 154 11.44 -2.52 15.07
CA ILE A 154 11.63 -1.97 13.72
C ILE A 154 12.69 -0.88 13.78
N ALA A 155 13.71 -0.99 12.94
CA ALA A 155 14.82 -0.05 12.85
C ALA A 155 15.08 0.38 11.41
N ALA A 156 15.54 1.62 11.23
CA ALA A 156 16.01 2.14 9.97
C ALA A 156 17.22 3.06 10.19
N PRO A 157 18.15 3.17 9.23
CA PRO A 157 19.32 4.02 9.37
C PRO A 157 18.94 5.47 9.68
N GLY A 158 19.59 6.04 10.72
CA GLY A 158 19.39 7.43 11.12
C GLY A 158 18.01 7.78 11.68
N ARG A 159 17.24 6.78 12.15
CA ARG A 159 15.90 7.00 12.69
C ARG A 159 15.71 6.31 14.04
N ASP A 160 14.88 6.89 14.90
CA ASP A 160 14.52 6.28 16.17
C ASP A 160 13.74 4.99 15.93
N PRO A 161 14.18 3.84 16.47
CA PRO A 161 13.47 2.59 16.31
C PRO A 161 12.13 2.62 17.06
N PHE A 162 11.23 1.70 16.72
CA PHE A 162 9.96 1.52 17.43
C PHE A 162 9.60 0.04 17.52
N THR A 163 8.85 -0.31 18.57
CA THR A 163 8.37 -1.68 18.79
C THR A 163 6.92 -1.81 18.34
N LEU A 164 6.62 -2.88 17.61
CA LEU A 164 5.28 -3.35 17.33
C LEU A 164 4.98 -4.55 18.23
N GLY A 165 3.76 -4.61 18.76
CA GLY A 165 3.38 -5.65 19.73
C GLY A 165 3.58 -5.21 21.17
N ARG A 166 3.56 -6.19 22.10
CA ARG A 166 3.70 -5.99 23.55
C ARG A 166 4.79 -6.90 24.09
N GLY A 167 5.58 -6.37 25.03
CA GLY A 167 6.67 -7.11 25.67
C GLY A 167 8.02 -6.94 24.95
N ALA A 168 9.00 -7.74 25.37
CA ALA A 168 10.33 -7.72 24.77
C ALA A 168 10.29 -8.31 23.36
N PRO A 169 10.82 -7.60 22.34
CA PRO A 169 10.82 -8.11 20.97
C PRO A 169 11.86 -9.21 20.79
N PRO A 170 11.47 -10.44 20.35
CA PRO A 170 12.38 -11.54 20.09
C PRO A 170 13.18 -11.37 18.78
N ALA A 171 12.77 -10.42 17.94
CA ALA A 171 13.43 -10.15 16.66
C ALA A 171 13.47 -8.65 16.37
N GLN A 172 14.43 -8.27 15.51
CA GLN A 172 14.55 -6.94 14.95
C GLN A 172 14.50 -7.01 13.44
N VAL A 173 13.74 -6.10 12.83
CA VAL A 173 13.70 -5.88 11.36
C VAL A 173 14.38 -4.55 11.06
N THR A 174 15.39 -4.59 10.21
CA THR A 174 16.19 -3.41 9.84
C THR A 174 16.20 -3.24 8.33
N GLY A 175 15.90 -2.03 7.85
CA GLY A 175 15.92 -1.68 6.43
C GLY A 175 15.60 -0.21 6.22
N LEU A 176 15.64 0.24 4.97
CA LEU A 176 15.13 1.57 4.63
C LEU A 176 13.63 1.65 4.93
N PRO A 177 13.07 2.81 5.30
CA PRO A 177 11.63 2.96 5.53
C PRO A 177 10.76 2.45 4.39
N SER A 178 11.19 2.65 3.14
CA SER A 178 10.56 2.14 1.92
C SER A 178 10.48 0.60 1.87
N GLU A 179 11.46 -0.10 2.41
CA GLU A 179 11.48 -1.57 2.50
C GLU A 179 10.73 -2.07 3.74
N VAL A 180 10.89 -1.36 4.85
CA VAL A 180 10.14 -1.65 6.09
C VAL A 180 8.63 -1.59 5.86
N ILE A 181 8.13 -0.60 5.10
CA ILE A 181 6.69 -0.50 4.83
C ILE A 181 6.20 -1.69 3.99
N LEU A 182 6.97 -2.16 3.02
CA LEU A 182 6.64 -3.36 2.23
C LEU A 182 6.56 -4.60 3.12
N TRP A 183 7.54 -4.79 3.98
CA TRP A 183 7.56 -5.89 4.93
C TRP A 183 6.33 -5.86 5.87
N LEU A 184 5.98 -4.69 6.38
CA LEU A 184 4.80 -4.50 7.24
C LEU A 184 3.49 -4.81 6.52
N TYR A 185 3.40 -4.51 5.23
CA TYR A 185 2.24 -4.80 4.39
C TYR A 185 2.23 -6.24 3.84
N GLY A 186 3.12 -7.12 4.34
CA GLY A 186 3.13 -8.55 4.04
C GLY A 186 3.94 -8.95 2.81
N ARG A 187 4.71 -8.04 2.22
CA ARG A 187 5.62 -8.32 1.10
C ARG A 187 7.00 -8.76 1.62
N CYS A 188 6.99 -9.69 2.59
CA CYS A 188 8.19 -10.05 3.35
C CYS A 188 9.33 -10.59 2.48
N GLU A 189 9.01 -11.38 1.45
CA GLU A 189 10.01 -11.98 0.55
C GLU A 189 10.54 -10.99 -0.50
N ALA A 190 9.76 -9.95 -0.81
CA ALA A 190 10.12 -8.94 -1.78
C ALA A 190 10.79 -7.71 -1.16
N ALA A 191 10.72 -7.55 0.15
CA ALA A 191 11.29 -6.43 0.88
C ALA A 191 12.79 -6.67 1.18
N ASP A 192 13.63 -5.68 0.90
CA ASP A 192 15.04 -5.70 1.24
C ASP A 192 15.25 -5.27 2.70
N VAL A 193 14.99 -6.21 3.61
CA VAL A 193 15.17 -6.03 5.06
C VAL A 193 15.97 -7.17 5.67
N VAL A 194 16.69 -6.85 6.75
CA VAL A 194 17.40 -7.85 7.55
C VAL A 194 16.58 -8.15 8.80
N VAL A 195 16.25 -9.41 9.03
CA VAL A 195 15.58 -9.89 10.24
C VAL A 195 16.59 -10.61 11.11
N THR A 196 16.83 -10.09 12.31
CA THR A 196 17.78 -10.67 13.28
C THR A 196 17.08 -11.07 14.58
N PRO A 197 17.35 -12.26 15.15
CA PRO A 197 16.94 -12.60 16.52
C PRO A 197 17.56 -11.63 17.53
N ARG A 198 16.87 -11.41 18.66
CA ARG A 198 17.33 -10.57 19.77
C ARG A 198 17.42 -11.36 21.07
#